data_8d635721b965045559c0c884581b3fdb
#
_entry.id   8d635721b965045559c0c884581b3fdb
#
_cell.length_a   1.000
_cell.length_b   1.000
_cell.length_c   1.000
_cell.angle_alpha   90.00
_cell.angle_beta   90.00
_cell.angle_gamma   90.00
#
_symmetry.space_group_name_H-M   'P 1'
#
loop_
_entity.id
_entity.type
_entity.pdbx_description
1 polymer ?
#
loop_
_entity_poly.entity_id
_entity_poly.type
_entity_poly.pdbx_seq_one_letter_code
_entity_poly.pdbx_strand_id
1 'polypeptide(L)'
;MRGLCLFVAGILVGVAVHTAVAQSPNRGIVGLNHVGIAVPDLDKAVAYYGKTLGFPEAFRSVDDKGKTALVYVQISRNTFVELLPASADRPPGLNHFGVHVENMGAVTAMFKQRGANVSETRVSPTKAILSNVTDPQGVRMELAELPPESQHRQAMERWK
;
A
#
# COMPACT_ATOMS: atom_id res chain seq x y z
N MET A 1 -43.47 14.26 31.88
CA MET A 1 -42.29 15.00 31.39
C MET A 1 -40.95 14.33 31.78
N ARG A 2 -40.76 13.81 33.02
CA ARG A 2 -39.49 13.17 33.41
C ARG A 2 -39.12 11.91 32.58
N GLY A 3 -40.09 11.06 32.21
CA GLY A 3 -39.84 9.87 31.40
C GLY A 3 -39.40 10.16 29.96
N LEU A 4 -39.94 11.23 29.37
CA LEU A 4 -39.56 11.64 28.01
C LEU A 4 -38.10 12.15 27.95
N CYS A 5 -37.69 12.94 28.99
CA CYS A 5 -36.31 13.43 29.08
C CYS A 5 -35.28 12.29 29.22
N LEU A 6 -35.58 11.25 30.00
CA LEU A 6 -34.71 10.08 30.17
C LEU A 6 -34.64 9.25 28.89
N PHE A 7 -35.72 9.11 28.13
CA PHE A 7 -35.75 8.40 26.85
C PHE A 7 -34.93 9.13 25.79
N VAL A 8 -35.08 10.44 25.66
CA VAL A 8 -34.31 11.27 24.73
C VAL A 8 -32.82 11.25 25.09
N ALA A 9 -32.46 11.36 26.38
CA ALA A 9 -31.08 11.25 26.84
C ALA A 9 -30.48 9.88 26.52
N GLY A 10 -31.23 8.79 26.70
CA GLY A 10 -30.80 7.43 26.33
C GLY A 10 -30.55 7.27 24.83
N ILE A 11 -31.37 7.85 23.96
CA ILE A 11 -31.17 7.84 22.50
C ILE A 11 -29.91 8.62 22.12
N LEU A 12 -29.70 9.81 22.69
CA LEU A 12 -28.52 10.64 22.40
C LEU A 12 -27.22 9.95 22.82
N VAL A 13 -27.19 9.30 23.97
CA VAL A 13 -26.03 8.52 24.44
C VAL A 13 -25.84 7.30 23.54
N GLY A 14 -26.89 6.59 23.15
CA GLY A 14 -26.81 5.43 22.25
C GLY A 14 -26.27 5.82 20.87
N VAL A 15 -26.72 6.94 20.30
CA VAL A 15 -26.20 7.45 19.00
C VAL A 15 -24.74 7.88 19.12
N ALA A 16 -24.35 8.56 20.22
CA ALA A 16 -22.94 8.96 20.44
C ALA A 16 -22.00 7.77 20.57
N VAL A 17 -22.43 6.71 21.25
CA VAL A 17 -21.63 5.47 21.38
C VAL A 17 -21.53 4.76 20.02
N HIS A 18 -22.61 4.69 19.23
CA HIS A 18 -22.57 4.07 17.89
C HIS A 18 -21.69 4.84 16.92
N THR A 19 -21.70 6.17 16.94
CA THR A 19 -20.82 6.98 16.09
C THR A 19 -19.36 6.88 16.51
N ALA A 20 -19.05 6.71 17.78
CA ALA A 20 -17.68 6.50 18.26
C ALA A 20 -17.10 5.12 17.85
N VAL A 21 -17.95 4.08 17.79
CA VAL A 21 -17.54 2.71 17.38
C VAL A 21 -17.40 2.58 15.86
N ALA A 22 -18.12 3.41 15.07
CA ALA A 22 -18.08 3.37 13.61
C ALA A 22 -16.81 3.99 12.98
N GLN A 23 -15.93 4.60 13.76
CA GLN A 23 -14.67 5.13 13.24
C GLN A 23 -13.63 4.02 13.18
N SER A 24 -13.34 3.53 11.96
CA SER A 24 -12.23 2.60 11.75
C SER A 24 -10.97 3.11 12.46
N PRO A 25 -10.32 2.28 13.33
CA PRO A 25 -9.07 2.67 13.98
C PRO A 25 -7.93 2.93 12.98
N ASN A 26 -8.09 2.54 11.72
CA ASN A 26 -7.13 2.66 10.64
C ASN A 26 -7.56 3.69 9.58
N ARG A 27 -7.98 4.88 10.02
CA ARG A 27 -8.33 5.97 9.10
C ARG A 27 -7.19 6.25 8.12
N GLY A 28 -7.53 6.38 6.84
CA GLY A 28 -6.58 6.65 5.77
C GLY A 28 -5.90 5.42 5.19
N ILE A 29 -6.19 4.20 5.67
CA ILE A 29 -5.79 2.96 5.00
C ILE A 29 -6.85 2.60 3.95
N VAL A 30 -6.45 2.53 2.68
CA VAL A 30 -7.32 2.13 1.57
C VAL A 30 -7.37 0.61 1.41
N GLY A 31 -6.21 -0.05 1.45
CA GLY A 31 -6.12 -1.51 1.33
C GLY A 31 -4.73 -1.99 0.91
N LEU A 32 -4.61 -3.30 0.70
CA LEU A 32 -3.40 -3.89 0.13
C LEU A 32 -3.23 -3.41 -1.32
N ASN A 33 -2.05 -2.88 -1.64
CA ASN A 33 -1.71 -2.40 -2.98
C ASN A 33 -0.86 -3.40 -3.76
N HIS A 34 0.22 -3.89 -3.17
CA HIS A 34 1.13 -4.79 -3.87
C HIS A 34 1.85 -5.76 -2.92
N VAL A 35 2.44 -6.77 -3.55
CA VAL A 35 3.41 -7.66 -2.93
C VAL A 35 4.71 -7.56 -3.72
N GLY A 36 5.81 -7.23 -3.04
CA GLY A 36 7.15 -7.16 -3.64
C GLY A 36 7.86 -8.51 -3.57
N ILE A 37 8.26 -9.02 -4.71
CA ILE A 37 8.96 -10.31 -4.85
C ILE A 37 10.31 -10.07 -5.51
N ALA A 38 11.38 -10.44 -4.83
CA ALA A 38 12.72 -10.46 -5.41
C ALA A 38 12.92 -11.74 -6.24
N VAL A 39 13.36 -11.61 -7.49
CA VAL A 39 13.51 -12.71 -8.42
C VAL A 39 14.92 -12.77 -8.99
N PRO A 40 15.51 -13.98 -9.16
CA PRO A 40 16.86 -14.13 -9.71
C PRO A 40 16.98 -13.66 -11.17
N ASP A 41 15.91 -13.81 -11.96
CA ASP A 41 15.84 -13.45 -13.38
C ASP A 41 14.52 -12.69 -13.62
N LEU A 42 14.65 -11.38 -13.77
CA LEU A 42 13.50 -10.50 -13.91
C LEU A 42 12.71 -10.76 -15.21
N ASP A 43 13.43 -11.01 -16.32
CA ASP A 43 12.78 -11.21 -17.63
C ASP A 43 11.97 -12.52 -17.65
N LYS A 44 12.52 -13.58 -17.08
CA LYS A 44 11.79 -14.86 -16.91
C LYS A 44 10.58 -14.70 -15.99
N ALA A 45 10.70 -13.96 -14.89
CA ALA A 45 9.60 -13.71 -13.99
C ALA A 45 8.50 -12.91 -14.71
N VAL A 46 8.82 -11.81 -15.38
CA VAL A 46 7.86 -11.02 -16.16
C VAL A 46 7.17 -11.88 -17.21
N ALA A 47 7.92 -12.73 -17.94
CA ALA A 47 7.32 -13.64 -18.91
C ALA A 47 6.35 -14.64 -18.26
N TYR A 48 6.70 -15.20 -17.09
CA TYR A 48 5.84 -16.14 -16.36
C TYR A 48 4.55 -15.46 -15.88
N TYR A 49 4.66 -14.34 -15.16
CA TYR A 49 3.50 -13.61 -14.65
C TYR A 49 2.60 -13.10 -15.78
N GLY A 50 3.19 -12.57 -16.88
CA GLY A 50 2.44 -12.05 -18.01
C GLY A 50 1.84 -13.12 -18.91
N LYS A 51 2.65 -14.06 -19.39
CA LYS A 51 2.21 -15.06 -20.38
C LYS A 51 1.52 -16.28 -19.76
N THR A 52 2.04 -16.77 -18.62
CA THR A 52 1.51 -18.00 -18.00
C THR A 52 0.33 -17.71 -17.07
N LEU A 53 0.44 -16.67 -16.22
CA LEU A 53 -0.61 -16.29 -15.29
C LEU A 53 -1.61 -15.27 -15.87
N GLY A 54 -1.27 -14.61 -16.98
CA GLY A 54 -2.14 -13.65 -17.65
C GLY A 54 -2.23 -12.28 -16.96
N PHE A 55 -1.29 -11.95 -16.05
CA PHE A 55 -1.27 -10.64 -15.39
C PHE A 55 -0.54 -9.63 -16.27
N PRO A 56 -1.23 -8.61 -16.83
CA PRO A 56 -0.59 -7.66 -17.71
C PRO A 56 0.45 -6.82 -16.96
N GLU A 57 1.54 -6.47 -17.66
CA GLU A 57 2.45 -5.45 -17.17
C GLU A 57 1.73 -4.11 -17.06
N ALA A 58 1.72 -3.53 -15.86
CA ALA A 58 1.14 -2.23 -15.60
C ALA A 58 2.10 -1.09 -15.95
N PHE A 59 3.35 -1.23 -15.48
CA PHE A 59 4.45 -0.29 -15.72
C PHE A 59 5.77 -0.89 -15.25
N ARG A 60 6.87 -0.25 -15.66
CA ARG A 60 8.23 -0.54 -15.18
C ARG A 60 8.99 0.73 -14.86
N SER A 61 9.99 0.61 -14.02
CA SER A 61 10.97 1.65 -13.76
C SER A 61 12.35 1.20 -14.26
N VAL A 62 13.14 2.15 -14.73
CA VAL A 62 14.54 1.94 -15.15
C VAL A 62 15.46 2.75 -14.25
N ASP A 63 16.67 2.28 -14.07
CA ASP A 63 17.73 3.02 -13.39
C ASP A 63 18.38 4.07 -14.32
N ASP A 64 19.33 4.83 -13.81
CA ASP A 64 20.04 5.89 -14.54
C ASP A 64 20.84 5.36 -15.74
N LYS A 65 21.07 4.04 -15.81
CA LYS A 65 21.75 3.34 -16.93
C LYS A 65 20.78 2.74 -17.93
N GLY A 66 19.45 2.98 -17.75
CA GLY A 66 18.41 2.43 -18.60
C GLY A 66 18.10 0.94 -18.35
N LYS A 67 18.68 0.32 -17.30
CA LYS A 67 18.37 -1.05 -16.92
C LYS A 67 17.06 -1.09 -16.13
N THR A 68 16.22 -2.09 -16.40
CA THR A 68 14.99 -2.30 -15.63
C THR A 68 15.30 -2.53 -14.15
N ALA A 69 14.81 -1.64 -13.31
CA ALA A 69 14.98 -1.68 -11.85
C ALA A 69 13.86 -2.46 -11.16
N LEU A 70 12.65 -2.39 -11.71
CA LEU A 70 11.46 -3.11 -11.23
C LEU A 70 10.39 -3.17 -12.31
N VAL A 71 9.47 -4.15 -12.18
CA VAL A 71 8.27 -4.27 -13.02
C VAL A 71 7.07 -4.54 -12.13
N TYR A 72 5.99 -3.80 -12.36
CA TYR A 72 4.68 -4.08 -11.76
C TYR A 72 3.79 -4.81 -12.75
N VAL A 73 3.28 -5.97 -12.38
CA VAL A 73 2.20 -6.68 -13.08
C VAL A 73 0.90 -6.51 -12.28
N GLN A 74 -0.23 -6.36 -12.98
CA GLN A 74 -1.51 -6.00 -12.35
C GLN A 74 -2.40 -7.22 -12.23
N ILE A 75 -2.85 -7.53 -11.00
CA ILE A 75 -3.75 -8.66 -10.69
C ILE A 75 -5.20 -8.22 -10.76
N SER A 76 -5.48 -7.05 -10.25
CA SER A 76 -6.81 -6.42 -10.22
C SER A 76 -6.66 -4.91 -10.30
N ARG A 77 -7.77 -4.17 -10.39
CA ARG A 77 -7.74 -2.70 -10.48
C ARG A 77 -6.76 -2.05 -9.49
N ASN A 78 -6.72 -2.52 -8.24
CA ASN A 78 -6.00 -1.87 -7.15
C ASN A 78 -4.84 -2.70 -6.59
N THR A 79 -4.55 -3.87 -7.18
CA THR A 79 -3.58 -4.82 -6.61
C THR A 79 -2.57 -5.28 -7.65
N PHE A 80 -1.29 -5.29 -7.25
CA PHE A 80 -0.15 -5.57 -8.10
C PHE A 80 0.79 -6.60 -7.49
N VAL A 81 1.64 -7.19 -8.34
CA VAL A 81 2.90 -7.81 -7.92
C VAL A 81 4.03 -6.93 -8.44
N GLU A 82 4.93 -6.53 -7.54
CA GLU A 82 6.17 -5.87 -7.86
C GLU A 82 7.28 -6.91 -8.00
N LEU A 83 7.85 -7.01 -9.18
CA LEU A 83 9.00 -7.88 -9.47
C LEU A 83 10.29 -7.07 -9.42
N LEU A 84 11.21 -7.48 -8.56
CA LEU A 84 12.47 -6.82 -8.28
C LEU A 84 13.63 -7.77 -8.60
N PRO A 85 14.74 -7.32 -9.19
CA PRO A 85 15.95 -8.16 -9.29
C PRO A 85 16.45 -8.54 -7.89
N ALA A 86 16.77 -9.80 -7.68
CA ALA A 86 17.44 -10.24 -6.48
C ALA A 86 18.87 -9.69 -6.40
N SER A 87 19.39 -9.53 -5.19
CA SER A 87 20.77 -9.11 -4.91
C SER A 87 21.24 -9.72 -3.59
N ALA A 88 22.50 -9.48 -3.20
CA ALA A 88 23.01 -9.92 -1.90
C ALA A 88 22.19 -9.39 -0.73
N ASP A 89 21.75 -8.10 -0.80
CA ASP A 89 20.95 -7.46 0.24
C ASP A 89 19.43 -7.68 0.06
N ARG A 90 19.04 -8.34 -1.00
CA ARG A 90 17.64 -8.67 -1.34
C ARG A 90 17.59 -10.07 -1.94
N PRO A 91 17.64 -11.12 -1.11
CA PRO A 91 17.60 -12.51 -1.58
C PRO A 91 16.27 -12.81 -2.29
N PRO A 92 16.24 -13.83 -3.16
CA PRO A 92 15.02 -14.27 -3.84
C PRO A 92 13.91 -14.63 -2.84
N GLY A 93 12.67 -14.25 -3.17
CA GLY A 93 11.48 -14.54 -2.36
C GLY A 93 10.65 -13.31 -2.06
N LEU A 94 9.74 -13.45 -1.10
CA LEU A 94 8.91 -12.35 -0.62
C LEU A 94 9.80 -11.29 0.03
N ASN A 95 9.71 -10.05 -0.46
CA ASN A 95 10.51 -8.94 0.04
C ASN A 95 9.71 -7.99 0.95
N HIS A 96 8.49 -7.65 0.56
CA HIS A 96 7.60 -6.78 1.32
C HIS A 96 6.15 -6.86 0.80
N PHE A 97 5.25 -6.23 1.51
CA PHE A 97 3.93 -5.90 1.00
C PHE A 97 3.67 -4.40 1.10
N GLY A 98 2.88 -3.88 0.16
CA GLY A 98 2.54 -2.46 0.07
C GLY A 98 1.09 -2.20 0.42
N VAL A 99 0.85 -1.14 1.18
CA VAL A 99 -0.48 -0.68 1.60
C VAL A 99 -0.75 0.69 1.01
N HIS A 100 -1.84 0.82 0.27
CA HIS A 100 -2.32 2.11 -0.22
C HIS A 100 -2.90 2.94 0.92
N VAL A 101 -2.47 4.18 1.02
CA VAL A 101 -2.93 5.15 2.02
C VAL A 101 -3.44 6.43 1.34
N GLU A 102 -4.44 7.08 1.94
CA GLU A 102 -5.02 8.32 1.41
C GLU A 102 -4.13 9.55 1.63
N ASN A 103 -3.45 9.60 2.78
CA ASN A 103 -2.57 10.71 3.17
C ASN A 103 -1.40 10.17 3.97
N MET A 104 -0.21 10.26 3.42
CA MET A 104 1.02 9.74 4.01
C MET A 104 1.33 10.41 5.35
N GLY A 105 1.21 11.73 5.44
CA GLY A 105 1.50 12.47 6.66
C GLY A 105 0.60 12.04 7.83
N ALA A 106 -0.70 11.92 7.58
CA ALA A 106 -1.66 11.50 8.61
C ALA A 106 -1.42 10.05 9.07
N VAL A 107 -1.17 9.12 8.13
CA VAL A 107 -0.97 7.70 8.46
C VAL A 107 0.37 7.46 9.15
N THR A 108 1.45 8.08 8.70
CA THR A 108 2.76 7.96 9.37
C THR A 108 2.75 8.56 10.78
N ALA A 109 2.07 9.71 10.97
CA ALA A 109 1.90 10.31 12.30
C ALA A 109 1.09 9.37 13.23
N MET A 110 0.00 8.79 12.74
CA MET A 110 -0.80 7.82 13.49
C MET A 110 0.01 6.59 13.91
N PHE A 111 0.82 6.02 13.02
CA PHE A 111 1.65 4.86 13.33
C PHE A 111 2.79 5.21 14.29
N LYS A 112 3.46 6.36 14.12
CA LYS A 112 4.48 6.84 15.07
C LYS A 112 3.88 7.05 16.47
N GLN A 113 2.68 7.62 16.57
CA GLN A 113 1.98 7.80 17.84
C GLN A 113 1.66 6.47 18.54
N ARG A 114 1.44 5.40 17.77
CA ARG A 114 1.23 4.03 18.29
C ARG A 114 2.53 3.27 18.59
N GLY A 115 3.68 3.92 18.43
CA GLY A 115 5.00 3.33 18.71
C GLY A 115 5.60 2.51 17.56
N ALA A 116 5.03 2.58 16.35
CA ALA A 116 5.61 1.87 15.20
C ALA A 116 6.91 2.54 14.72
N ASN A 117 7.85 1.72 14.26
CA ASN A 117 9.06 2.19 13.57
C ASN A 117 8.71 2.57 12.12
N VAL A 118 8.63 3.88 11.84
CA VAL A 118 8.21 4.45 10.56
C VAL A 118 9.36 5.24 9.95
N SER A 119 9.74 4.91 8.71
CA SER A 119 10.81 5.61 7.99
C SER A 119 10.39 7.02 7.56
N GLU A 120 11.37 7.83 7.14
CA GLU A 120 11.10 9.08 6.46
C GLU A 120 10.33 8.87 5.14
N THR A 121 9.52 9.85 4.79
CA THR A 121 8.74 9.86 3.55
C THR A 121 9.61 10.29 2.37
N ARG A 122 9.43 9.61 1.22
CA ARG A 122 10.16 9.92 -0.02
C ARG A 122 9.24 9.81 -1.24
N VAL A 123 9.56 10.51 -2.30
CA VAL A 123 8.94 10.31 -3.63
C VAL A 123 9.74 9.25 -4.39
N SER A 124 9.06 8.24 -4.91
CA SER A 124 9.69 7.16 -5.69
C SER A 124 9.87 7.56 -7.17
N PRO A 125 10.70 6.82 -7.94
CA PRO A 125 10.76 6.98 -9.40
C PRO A 125 9.40 6.79 -10.09
N THR A 126 8.50 5.99 -9.51
CA THR A 126 7.13 5.76 -10.00
C THR A 126 6.15 6.87 -9.60
N LYS A 127 6.62 7.96 -8.99
CA LYS A 127 5.85 9.10 -8.48
C LYS A 127 4.88 8.76 -7.34
N ALA A 128 4.95 7.57 -6.77
CA ALA A 128 4.28 7.27 -5.50
C ALA A 128 5.04 7.93 -4.35
N ILE A 129 4.31 8.41 -3.34
CA ILE A 129 4.89 8.90 -2.08
C ILE A 129 4.96 7.70 -1.14
N LEU A 130 6.16 7.36 -0.68
CA LEU A 130 6.43 6.13 0.05
C LEU A 130 7.00 6.40 1.45
N SER A 131 6.65 5.53 2.38
CA SER A 131 7.30 5.34 3.68
C SER A 131 7.28 3.86 4.02
N ASN A 132 8.07 3.43 5.00
CA ASN A 132 8.10 2.04 5.44
C ASN A 132 7.78 1.92 6.92
N VAL A 133 7.10 0.84 7.27
CA VAL A 133 6.96 0.36 8.65
C VAL A 133 7.62 -1.01 8.72
N THR A 134 8.49 -1.20 9.70
CA THR A 134 9.11 -2.51 9.94
C THR A 134 8.54 -3.06 11.24
N ASP A 135 8.01 -4.28 11.19
CA ASP A 135 7.49 -4.95 12.36
C ASP A 135 8.61 -5.52 13.26
N PRO A 136 8.31 -5.99 14.48
CA PRO A 136 9.31 -6.54 15.38
C PRO A 136 10.03 -7.80 14.84
N GLN A 137 9.48 -8.48 13.84
CA GLN A 137 10.08 -9.65 13.18
C GLN A 137 10.93 -9.27 11.97
N GLY A 138 11.01 -7.97 11.62
CA GLY A 138 11.75 -7.46 10.48
C GLY A 138 10.97 -7.47 9.17
N VAL A 139 9.68 -7.78 9.17
CA VAL A 139 8.85 -7.71 7.97
C VAL A 139 8.57 -6.26 7.61
N ARG A 140 8.86 -5.90 6.35
CA ARG A 140 8.67 -4.55 5.82
C ARG A 140 7.28 -4.40 5.20
N MET A 141 6.53 -3.43 5.68
CA MET A 141 5.32 -2.92 5.06
C MET A 141 5.64 -1.56 4.41
N GLU A 142 5.44 -1.43 3.12
CA GLU A 142 5.57 -0.15 2.42
C GLU A 142 4.22 0.58 2.42
N LEU A 143 4.19 1.81 2.91
CA LEU A 143 3.05 2.70 2.77
C LEU A 143 3.17 3.44 1.45
N ALA A 144 2.11 3.47 0.66
CA ALA A 144 2.09 4.12 -0.64
C ALA A 144 0.88 5.06 -0.77
N GLU A 145 1.13 6.37 -0.77
CA GLU A 145 0.17 7.35 -1.25
C GLU A 145 0.33 7.47 -2.77
N LEU A 146 -0.78 7.44 -3.50
CA LEU A 146 -0.81 7.34 -4.95
C LEU A 146 -1.44 8.59 -5.56
N PRO A 147 -0.68 9.71 -5.71
CA PRO A 147 -1.18 10.90 -6.37
C PRO A 147 -1.49 10.64 -7.86
N PRO A 148 -2.25 11.53 -8.53
CA PRO A 148 -2.68 11.32 -9.92
C PRO A 148 -1.53 11.03 -10.90
N GLU A 149 -0.37 11.63 -10.68
CA GLU A 149 0.84 11.44 -11.50
C GLU A 149 1.59 10.14 -11.23
N SER A 150 1.23 9.38 -10.19
CA SER A 150 1.86 8.10 -9.91
C SER A 150 1.50 7.05 -10.96
N GLN A 151 2.49 6.23 -11.35
CA GLN A 151 2.26 5.17 -12.34
C GLN A 151 1.23 4.14 -11.86
N HIS A 152 1.14 3.90 -10.55
CA HIS A 152 0.09 3.07 -9.95
C HIS A 152 -1.30 3.65 -10.22
N ARG A 153 -1.53 4.94 -9.90
CA ARG A 153 -2.83 5.58 -10.12
C ARG A 153 -3.24 5.51 -11.58
N GLN A 154 -2.32 5.84 -12.48
CA GLN A 154 -2.57 5.76 -13.92
C GLN A 154 -2.88 4.32 -14.39
N ALA A 155 -2.21 3.30 -13.83
CA ALA A 155 -2.53 1.91 -14.11
C ALA A 155 -3.92 1.51 -13.61
N MET A 156 -4.29 1.93 -12.38
CA MET A 156 -5.61 1.69 -11.80
C MET A 156 -6.74 2.33 -12.63
N GLU A 157 -6.51 3.50 -13.20
CA GLU A 157 -7.48 4.21 -14.04
C GLU A 157 -7.65 3.57 -15.43
N ARG A 158 -6.57 2.98 -15.97
CA ARG A 158 -6.61 2.27 -17.27
C ARG A 158 -7.19 0.85 -17.17
N TRP A 159 -7.36 0.31 -15.99
CA TRP A 159 -7.90 -1.04 -15.79
C TRP A 159 -9.34 -1.15 -16.28
N LYS A 160 -9.59 -2.11 -17.20
CA LYS A 160 -10.90 -2.38 -17.82
C LYS A 160 -11.61 -3.56 -17.13
#